data_b2c1299d9ba10b4b224355211de69318
#
_entry.id   b2c1299d9ba10b4b224355211de69318
#
_cell.length_a   1.000
_cell.length_b   1.000
_cell.length_c   1.000
_cell.angle_alpha   90.00
_cell.angle_beta   90.00
_cell.angle_gamma   90.00
#
_symmetry.space_group_name_H-M   'P 1'
#
loop_
_entity.id
_entity.type
_entity.pdbx_description
1 polymer ?
#
loop_
_entity_poly.entity_id
_entity_poly.type
_entity_poly.pdbx_seq_one_letter_code
_entity_poly.pdbx_strand_id
1 'polypeptide(L)'
;VGLIQLRLGSILIDIVDADSELGLRGGPAPGAGRNLDHFCLKVKPFKSERIMAHLRNCEVDFEPLRELYGADGYGPSIYFYDPEGNKVELKG
;
A
#
# COMPACT_ATOMS: atom_id res chain seq x y z
N VAL A 1 -8.89 2.31 -21.00
CA VAL A 1 -9.78 1.54 -20.14
C VAL A 1 -9.73 2.04 -18.69
N GLY A 2 -8.77 2.88 -18.34
CA GLY A 2 -8.63 3.43 -16.98
C GLY A 2 -8.08 2.44 -15.98
N LEU A 3 -7.30 1.48 -16.40
CA LEU A 3 -6.68 0.48 -15.54
C LEU A 3 -5.17 0.63 -15.57
N ILE A 4 -4.57 0.73 -14.39
CA ILE A 4 -3.12 0.71 -14.22
C ILE A 4 -2.79 -0.52 -13.37
N GLN A 5 -1.84 -1.30 -13.80
CA GLN A 5 -1.42 -2.49 -13.09
C GLN A 5 -0.01 -2.31 -12.55
N LEU A 6 0.14 -2.54 -11.25
CA LEU A 6 1.43 -2.51 -10.57
C LEU A 6 1.81 -3.93 -10.17
N ARG A 7 3.03 -4.32 -10.52
CA ARG A 7 3.53 -5.64 -10.13
C ARG A 7 4.49 -5.55 -8.96
N LEU A 8 4.26 -6.40 -7.97
CA LEU A 8 5.16 -6.55 -6.82
C LEU A 8 5.42 -8.05 -6.66
N GLY A 9 6.54 -8.52 -7.20
CA GLY A 9 6.83 -9.95 -7.24
C GLY A 9 5.74 -10.72 -7.97
N SER A 10 5.08 -11.62 -7.26
CA SER A 10 3.97 -12.41 -7.81
C SER A 10 2.60 -11.75 -7.61
N ILE A 11 2.56 -10.57 -7.00
CA ILE A 11 1.32 -9.86 -6.72
C ILE A 11 1.08 -8.79 -7.78
N LEU A 12 -0.16 -8.67 -8.21
CA LEU A 12 -0.59 -7.64 -9.13
C LEU A 12 -1.63 -6.77 -8.42
N ILE A 13 -1.41 -5.46 -8.44
CA ILE A 13 -2.36 -4.52 -7.86
C ILE A 13 -2.97 -3.72 -9.01
N ASP A 14 -4.28 -3.76 -9.10
CA ASP A 14 -5.02 -3.03 -10.12
C ASP A 14 -5.55 -1.73 -9.54
N ILE A 15 -5.23 -0.64 -10.19
CA ILE A 15 -5.73 0.69 -9.83
C ILE A 15 -6.67 1.12 -10.94
N VAL A 16 -7.91 1.39 -10.58
CA VAL A 16 -8.96 1.73 -11.52
C VAL A 16 -9.41 3.16 -11.32
N ASP A 17 -9.42 3.94 -12.39
CA ASP A 17 -10.00 5.27 -12.37
C ASP A 17 -11.53 5.12 -12.18
N ALA A 18 -12.05 5.72 -11.11
CA ALA A 18 -13.47 5.62 -10.78
C ALA A 18 -14.38 6.19 -11.89
N ASP A 19 -13.88 7.14 -12.66
CA ASP A 19 -14.63 7.78 -13.74
C ASP A 19 -14.48 7.07 -15.09
N SER A 20 -13.63 6.02 -15.14
CA SER A 20 -13.45 5.24 -16.35
C SER A 20 -14.62 4.29 -16.55
N GLU A 21 -14.72 3.71 -17.76
CA GLU A 21 -15.72 2.69 -18.05
C GLU A 21 -15.67 1.54 -17.05
N LEU A 22 -14.46 1.07 -16.71
CA LEU A 22 -14.28 -0.02 -15.77
C LEU A 22 -14.66 0.42 -14.35
N GLY A 23 -14.28 1.63 -13.95
CA GLY A 23 -14.60 2.17 -12.63
C GLY A 23 -16.09 2.38 -12.42
N LEU A 24 -16.81 2.80 -13.47
CA LEU A 24 -18.26 3.01 -13.39
C LEU A 24 -19.01 1.71 -13.13
N ARG A 25 -18.48 0.57 -13.57
CA ARG A 25 -19.09 -0.73 -13.29
C ARG A 25 -19.03 -1.09 -11.81
N GLY A 26 -17.99 -0.66 -11.12
CA GLY A 26 -17.81 -0.93 -9.70
C GLY A 26 -18.59 0.01 -8.80
N GLY A 27 -19.10 1.09 -9.36
CA GLY A 27 -19.80 2.12 -8.60
C GLY A 27 -18.87 3.14 -7.98
N PRO A 28 -19.41 4.21 -7.42
CA PRO A 28 -18.60 5.27 -6.83
C PRO A 28 -17.90 4.81 -5.55
N ALA A 29 -16.75 5.43 -5.27
CA ALA A 29 -16.09 5.21 -4.00
C ALA A 29 -16.96 5.73 -2.84
N PRO A 30 -16.85 5.15 -1.64
CA PRO A 30 -17.60 5.63 -0.48
C PRO A 30 -17.32 7.11 -0.23
N GLY A 31 -18.37 7.88 0.06
CA GLY A 31 -18.24 9.32 0.26
C GLY A 31 -17.59 9.71 1.57
N ALA A 32 -17.62 8.84 2.59
CA ALA A 32 -17.06 9.11 3.90
C ALA A 32 -16.49 7.84 4.49
N GLY A 33 -15.36 7.96 5.16
CA GLY A 33 -14.68 6.85 5.78
C GLY A 33 -13.96 5.94 4.79
N ARG A 34 -13.27 4.97 5.33
CA ARG A 34 -12.57 3.96 4.54
C ARG A 34 -13.33 2.66 4.62
N ASN A 35 -13.38 1.93 3.51
CA ASN A 35 -13.85 0.57 3.57
C ASN A 35 -12.69 -0.44 3.70
N LEU A 36 -11.46 0.05 3.67
CA LEU A 36 -10.26 -0.75 3.87
C LEU A 36 -9.34 -0.02 4.84
N ASP A 37 -8.99 -0.63 5.97
CA ASP A 37 -8.09 0.00 6.94
C ASP A 37 -6.67 0.10 6.39
N HIS A 38 -6.10 -1.02 6.01
CA HIS A 38 -4.80 -1.08 5.36
C HIS A 38 -4.62 -2.47 4.75
N PHE A 39 -3.59 -2.62 3.94
CA PHE A 39 -3.13 -3.94 3.50
C PHE A 39 -1.63 -4.05 3.75
N CYS A 40 -1.16 -5.29 3.90
CA CYS A 40 0.21 -5.58 4.23
C CYS A 40 0.89 -6.33 3.09
N LEU A 41 2.08 -5.86 2.71
CA LEU A 41 2.91 -6.50 1.70
C LEU A 41 4.17 -7.02 2.37
N LYS A 42 4.49 -8.30 2.14
CA LYS A 42 5.73 -8.87 2.63
C LYS A 42 6.86 -8.51 1.67
N VAL A 43 7.96 -8.03 2.23
CA VAL A 43 9.13 -7.60 1.46
C VAL A 43 10.32 -8.46 1.83
N LYS A 44 10.95 -9.06 0.83
CA LYS A 44 12.16 -9.89 1.02
C LYS A 44 13.22 -9.48 0.01
N PRO A 45 14.43 -9.15 0.46
CA PRO A 45 14.83 -8.95 1.86
C PRO A 45 14.27 -7.64 2.40
N PHE A 46 13.91 -7.60 3.68
CA PHE A 46 13.44 -6.38 4.33
C PHE A 46 14.65 -5.62 4.87
N LYS A 47 14.98 -4.53 4.21
CA LYS A 47 16.10 -3.66 4.59
C LYS A 47 15.54 -2.29 4.94
N SER A 48 15.27 -2.08 6.22
CA SER A 48 14.54 -0.91 6.72
C SER A 48 15.15 0.41 6.26
N GLU A 49 16.47 0.54 6.31
CA GLU A 49 17.16 1.77 5.92
C GLU A 49 16.93 2.09 4.43
N ARG A 50 16.97 1.07 3.57
CA ARG A 50 16.75 1.24 2.14
C ARG A 50 15.31 1.58 1.83
N ILE A 51 14.38 0.93 2.52
CA ILE A 51 12.95 1.19 2.36
C ILE A 51 12.63 2.63 2.75
N MET A 52 13.09 3.05 3.93
CA MET A 52 12.84 4.41 4.41
C MET A 52 13.48 5.47 3.51
N ALA A 53 14.69 5.22 3.02
CA ALA A 53 15.35 6.12 2.08
C ALA A 53 14.56 6.26 0.78
N HIS A 54 14.03 5.16 0.28
CA HIS A 54 13.21 5.17 -0.92
C HIS A 54 11.92 5.96 -0.72
N LEU A 55 11.23 5.75 0.42
CA LEU A 55 10.02 6.47 0.73
C LEU A 55 10.26 7.99 0.85
N ARG A 56 11.40 8.38 1.47
CA ARG A 56 11.78 9.80 1.52
C ARG A 56 12.02 10.38 0.14
N ASN A 57 12.70 9.63 -0.73
CA ASN A 57 12.96 10.07 -2.10
C ASN A 57 11.67 10.25 -2.91
N CYS A 58 10.66 9.45 -2.62
CA CYS A 58 9.34 9.56 -3.26
C CYS A 58 8.44 10.60 -2.59
N GLU A 59 8.92 11.26 -1.54
CA GLU A 59 8.16 12.24 -0.77
C GLU A 59 6.87 11.66 -0.20
N VAL A 60 6.95 10.43 0.28
CA VAL A 60 5.83 9.70 0.86
C VAL A 60 5.90 9.78 2.38
N ASP A 61 4.79 10.10 3.03
CA ASP A 61 4.69 10.09 4.48
C ASP A 61 4.74 8.65 4.99
N PHE A 62 5.58 8.39 5.98
CA PHE A 62 5.65 7.07 6.60
C PHE A 62 5.89 7.18 8.11
N GLU A 63 5.50 6.12 8.83
CA GLU A 63 5.66 6.03 10.27
C GLU A 63 6.99 5.35 10.61
N PRO A 64 7.48 5.52 11.85
CA PRO A 64 8.72 4.86 12.26
C PRO A 64 8.63 3.34 12.19
N LEU A 65 9.77 2.70 12.00
CA LEU A 65 9.89 1.26 12.04
C LEU A 65 9.40 0.71 13.38
N ARG A 66 8.59 -0.34 13.33
CA ARG A 66 8.06 -1.03 14.52
C ARG A 66 8.23 -2.53 14.36
N GLU A 67 8.19 -3.22 15.49
CA GLU A 67 8.15 -4.67 15.54
C GLU A 67 6.70 -5.07 15.81
N LEU A 68 6.03 -5.66 14.82
CA LEU A 68 4.60 -5.94 14.91
C LEU A 68 4.31 -7.41 14.62
N TYR A 69 3.21 -7.89 15.20
CA TYR A 69 2.69 -9.23 14.95
C TYR A 69 1.95 -9.26 13.62
N GLY A 70 2.11 -10.34 12.87
CA GLY A 70 1.41 -10.56 11.62
C GLY A 70 1.28 -12.04 11.31
N ALA A 71 0.95 -12.37 10.07
CA ALA A 71 0.67 -13.74 9.65
C ALA A 71 1.83 -14.71 9.93
N ASP A 72 3.07 -14.24 9.83
CA ASP A 72 4.28 -15.04 10.06
C ASP A 72 4.92 -14.76 11.44
N GLY A 73 4.16 -14.18 12.39
CA GLY A 73 4.67 -13.81 13.70
C GLY A 73 5.15 -12.37 13.76
N TYR A 74 6.03 -12.08 14.73
CA TYR A 74 6.59 -10.74 14.88
C TYR A 74 7.65 -10.48 13.85
N GLY A 75 7.68 -9.27 13.33
CA GLY A 75 8.70 -8.84 12.39
C GLY A 75 8.67 -7.33 12.19
N PRO A 76 9.70 -6.79 11.52
CA PRO A 76 9.79 -5.35 11.29
C PRO A 76 8.70 -4.89 10.34
N SER A 77 8.08 -3.75 10.66
CA SER A 77 6.99 -3.17 9.86
C SER A 77 7.16 -1.68 9.71
N ILE A 78 6.86 -1.17 8.53
CA ILE A 78 6.81 0.26 8.24
C ILE A 78 5.47 0.54 7.58
N TYR A 79 4.70 1.48 8.15
CA TYR A 79 3.48 1.97 7.53
C TYR A 79 3.77 3.20 6.71
N PHE A 80 3.17 3.30 5.54
CA PHE A 80 3.18 4.53 4.76
C PHE A 80 1.81 4.83 4.20
N TYR A 81 1.64 6.04 3.67
CA TYR A 81 0.36 6.50 3.15
C TYR A 81 0.55 6.93 1.70
N ASP A 82 -0.36 6.48 0.83
CA ASP A 82 -0.35 6.92 -0.55
C ASP A 82 -0.93 8.35 -0.67
N PRO A 83 -0.89 8.98 -1.85
CA PRO A 83 -1.41 10.33 -2.01
C PRO A 83 -2.88 10.50 -1.67
N GLU A 84 -3.65 9.43 -1.69
CA GLU A 84 -5.08 9.46 -1.34
C GLU A 84 -5.35 9.06 0.10
N GLY A 85 -4.30 8.89 0.90
CA GLY A 85 -4.42 8.56 2.30
C GLY A 85 -4.64 7.08 2.60
N ASN A 86 -4.47 6.19 1.63
CA ASN A 86 -4.55 4.77 1.88
C ASN A 86 -3.32 4.30 2.64
N LYS A 87 -3.54 3.51 3.67
CA LYS A 87 -2.47 3.01 4.53
C LYS A 87 -1.96 1.67 4.02
N VAL A 88 -0.65 1.57 3.91
CA VAL A 88 0.03 0.36 3.44
C VAL A 88 1.07 -0.04 4.49
N GLU A 89 1.11 -1.33 4.82
CA GLU A 89 2.14 -1.88 5.69
C GLU A 89 3.14 -2.66 4.86
N LEU A 90 4.44 -2.37 5.07
CA LEU A 90 5.53 -3.18 4.52
C LEU A 90 6.13 -3.97 5.67
N LYS A 91 6.20 -5.28 5.51
CA LYS A 91 6.62 -6.18 6.59
C LYS A 91 7.70 -7.15 6.10
N GLY A 92 8.66 -7.37 6.96
CA GLY A 92 9.69 -8.38 6.74
C GLY A 92 9.35 -9.76 7.27
#